data_6ff80d05a8e069787ed8aacb5c60b6ff
#
_entry.id   6ff80d05a8e069787ed8aacb5c60b6ff
#
_cell.length_a   1.000
_cell.length_b   1.000
_cell.length_c   1.000
_cell.angle_alpha   90.00
_cell.angle_beta   90.00
_cell.angle_gamma   90.00
#
_symmetry.space_group_name_H-M   'P 1'
#
loop_
_entity.id
_entity.type
_entity.pdbx_description
1 polymer ?
#
loop_
_entity_poly.entity_id
_entity_poly.type
_entity_poly.pdbx_seq_one_letter_code
_entity_poly.pdbx_strand_id
1 'polypeptide(L)'
;DKPSGPTSHEIDSWVKRILNLEKSGHGGTLDPKVTGVLPVGLGDATRAIQLLLTAPKEYVCVMTFHHEVDEDKIREVFNEFTGKIFQLPPVKSAVKRELRSRNVYYSTIYEINGRDVLFRIGCEAGTYVRTYCHNIGEAIGVGAHMAELRRTQVGSFTEDNHLSTLQDVTDAYHFYKEDGDESFLRKAIMPMERAADYLPKVVIKDSAVDAICHGAN
;
A
#
# COMPACT_ATOMS: atom_id res chain seq x y z
N ASP A 1 1.64 10.69 2.07
CA ASP A 1 1.69 9.96 3.35
C ASP A 1 0.33 10.03 4.04
N LYS A 2 -0.31 8.91 4.23
CA LYS A 2 -1.52 8.85 5.04
C LYS A 2 -1.17 8.86 6.52
N PRO A 3 -1.61 9.84 7.30
CA PRO A 3 -1.44 9.82 8.75
C PRO A 3 -2.38 8.80 9.42
N SER A 4 -2.12 8.50 10.69
CA SER A 4 -3.07 7.79 11.56
C SER A 4 -4.27 8.67 11.88
N GLY A 5 -5.46 8.09 11.94
CA GLY A 5 -6.72 8.76 12.29
C GLY A 5 -7.74 8.74 11.16
N PRO A 6 -7.56 9.50 10.08
CA PRO A 6 -8.52 9.56 8.97
C PRO A 6 -8.56 8.26 8.16
N THR A 7 -9.70 8.01 7.53
CA THR A 7 -9.88 6.95 6.54
C THR A 7 -9.19 7.30 5.21
N SER A 8 -8.91 6.31 4.37
CA SER A 8 -8.37 6.56 3.02
C SER A 8 -9.30 7.42 2.17
N HIS A 9 -10.62 7.29 2.36
CA HIS A 9 -11.61 8.07 1.63
C HIS A 9 -11.63 9.55 2.09
N GLU A 10 -11.45 9.83 3.39
CA GLU A 10 -11.32 11.19 3.90
C GLU A 10 -10.08 11.87 3.34
N ILE A 11 -8.93 11.16 3.32
CA ILE A 11 -7.68 11.67 2.72
C ILE A 11 -7.89 12.02 1.23
N ASP A 12 -8.48 11.09 0.47
CA ASP A 12 -8.81 11.32 -0.94
C ASP A 12 -9.70 12.56 -1.13
N SER A 13 -10.75 12.68 -0.31
CA SER A 13 -11.68 13.83 -0.33
C SER A 13 -10.99 15.13 0.05
N TRP A 14 -10.04 15.12 0.98
CA TRP A 14 -9.27 16.30 1.37
C TRP A 14 -8.30 16.75 0.27
N VAL A 15 -7.56 15.81 -0.32
CA VAL A 15 -6.68 16.10 -1.47
C VAL A 15 -7.48 16.71 -2.63
N LYS A 16 -8.62 16.11 -2.96
CA LYS A 16 -9.54 16.61 -3.99
C LYS A 16 -9.94 18.08 -3.71
N ARG A 17 -10.30 18.40 -2.47
CA ARG A 17 -10.73 19.75 -2.05
C ARG A 17 -9.57 20.73 -2.05
N ILE A 18 -8.39 20.36 -1.51
CA ILE A 18 -7.19 21.20 -1.48
C ILE A 18 -6.81 21.63 -2.90
N LEU A 19 -6.75 20.68 -3.82
CA LEU A 19 -6.36 20.92 -5.21
C LEU A 19 -7.49 21.42 -6.13
N ASN A 20 -8.71 21.63 -5.58
CA ASN A 20 -9.90 22.06 -6.31
C ASN A 20 -10.19 21.20 -7.56
N LEU A 21 -10.18 19.87 -7.40
CA LEU A 21 -10.40 18.92 -8.48
C LEU A 21 -11.86 18.45 -8.54
N GLU A 22 -12.33 18.07 -9.72
CA GLU A 22 -13.66 17.46 -9.90
C GLU A 22 -13.70 16.01 -9.41
N LYS A 23 -12.59 15.26 -9.61
CA LYS A 23 -12.49 13.85 -9.24
C LYS A 23 -11.11 13.47 -8.73
N SER A 24 -11.08 12.53 -7.81
CA SER A 24 -9.91 11.85 -7.30
C SER A 24 -10.26 10.41 -6.93
N GLY A 25 -9.27 9.59 -6.65
CA GLY A 25 -9.46 8.22 -6.19
C GLY A 25 -8.15 7.64 -5.66
N HIS A 26 -8.20 6.66 -4.76
CA HIS A 26 -7.00 6.09 -4.14
C HIS A 26 -6.71 4.65 -4.55
N GLY A 27 -5.43 4.29 -4.58
CA GLY A 27 -4.88 3.00 -5.03
C GLY A 27 -4.85 1.92 -3.94
N GLY A 28 -5.90 1.79 -3.15
CA GLY A 28 -6.03 0.75 -2.12
C GLY A 28 -6.21 1.30 -0.71
N THR A 29 -7.24 0.82 -0.05
CA THR A 29 -7.63 1.26 1.29
C THR A 29 -6.59 0.89 2.35
N LEU A 30 -6.34 1.82 3.27
CA LEU A 30 -5.69 1.61 4.56
C LEU A 30 -6.73 1.82 5.66
N ASP A 31 -6.66 1.01 6.71
CA ASP A 31 -7.47 1.21 7.92
C ASP A 31 -7.14 2.59 8.55
N PRO A 32 -8.05 3.20 9.34
CA PRO A 32 -7.82 4.52 9.93
C PRO A 32 -6.50 4.65 10.69
N LYS A 33 -6.14 3.66 11.50
CA LYS A 33 -4.90 3.66 12.30
C LYS A 33 -3.64 3.36 11.50
N VAL A 34 -3.77 2.77 10.30
CA VAL A 34 -2.63 2.41 9.44
C VAL A 34 -2.12 3.63 8.71
N THR A 35 -0.79 3.77 8.65
CA THR A 35 -0.09 4.90 8.04
C THR A 35 0.61 4.50 6.73
N GLY A 36 1.21 5.48 6.05
CA GLY A 36 2.14 5.24 4.96
C GLY A 36 1.61 5.55 3.57
N VAL A 37 2.17 4.87 2.58
CA VAL A 37 1.97 5.15 1.16
C VAL A 37 0.52 4.94 0.74
N LEU A 38 -0.17 6.02 0.36
CA LEU A 38 -1.51 6.00 -0.20
C LEU A 38 -1.48 6.75 -1.55
N PRO A 39 -1.30 6.06 -2.68
CA PRO A 39 -1.39 6.70 -3.98
C PRO A 39 -2.80 7.25 -4.22
N VAL A 40 -2.87 8.52 -4.62
CA VAL A 40 -4.12 9.21 -4.98
C VAL A 40 -4.04 9.63 -6.44
N GLY A 41 -4.95 9.14 -7.26
CA GLY A 41 -5.10 9.56 -8.64
C GLY A 41 -5.89 10.87 -8.73
N LEU A 42 -5.34 11.85 -9.42
CA LEU A 42 -5.89 13.19 -9.56
C LEU A 42 -6.50 13.38 -10.95
N GLY A 43 -7.72 13.85 -11.05
CA GLY A 43 -8.38 14.06 -12.34
C GLY A 43 -8.40 12.78 -13.18
N ASP A 44 -7.91 12.84 -14.41
CA ASP A 44 -7.90 11.70 -15.33
C ASP A 44 -6.99 10.56 -14.91
N ALA A 45 -5.99 10.81 -14.04
CA ALA A 45 -5.15 9.78 -13.45
C ALA A 45 -5.93 8.76 -12.58
N THR A 46 -7.18 9.05 -12.22
CA THR A 46 -8.09 8.07 -11.58
C THR A 46 -8.24 6.79 -12.38
N ARG A 47 -8.05 6.83 -13.72
CA ARG A 47 -8.08 5.65 -14.60
C ARG A 47 -6.90 4.71 -14.34
N ALA A 48 -5.73 5.25 -13.98
CA ALA A 48 -4.53 4.46 -13.67
C ALA A 48 -4.58 3.78 -12.29
N ILE A 49 -5.49 4.19 -11.41
CA ILE A 49 -5.64 3.60 -10.06
C ILE A 49 -5.91 2.10 -10.11
N GLN A 50 -6.60 1.60 -11.14
CA GLN A 50 -6.87 0.16 -11.29
C GLN A 50 -5.56 -0.67 -11.32
N LEU A 51 -4.50 -0.16 -11.92
CA LEU A 51 -3.19 -0.80 -11.93
C LEU A 51 -2.65 -0.96 -10.50
N LEU A 52 -2.79 0.08 -9.68
CA LEU A 52 -2.31 0.09 -8.31
C LEU A 52 -3.13 -0.79 -7.35
N LEU A 53 -4.41 -1.03 -7.65
CA LEU A 53 -5.23 -1.94 -6.85
C LEU A 53 -4.68 -3.37 -6.86
N THR A 54 -4.15 -3.82 -7.99
CA THR A 54 -3.58 -5.17 -8.17
C THR A 54 -2.08 -5.24 -7.94
N ALA A 55 -1.39 -4.11 -7.83
CA ALA A 55 0.04 -4.05 -7.59
C ALA A 55 0.45 -4.70 -6.25
N PRO A 56 1.65 -5.29 -6.15
CA PRO A 56 2.20 -5.78 -4.88
C PRO A 56 2.31 -4.66 -3.85
N LYS A 57 2.25 -5.02 -2.58
CA LYS A 57 2.36 -4.11 -1.45
C LYS A 57 3.46 -4.57 -0.50
N GLU A 58 4.11 -3.59 0.16
CA GLU A 58 5.01 -3.85 1.26
C GLU A 58 4.55 -3.10 2.51
N TYR A 59 4.76 -3.72 3.64
CA TYR A 59 4.42 -3.16 4.95
C TYR A 59 5.53 -3.40 5.95
N VAL A 60 5.69 -2.48 6.90
CA VAL A 60 6.35 -2.70 8.17
C VAL A 60 5.29 -2.84 9.25
N CYS A 61 5.41 -3.86 10.08
CA CYS A 61 4.43 -4.24 11.07
C CYS A 61 5.09 -4.53 12.41
N VAL A 62 4.44 -4.08 13.48
CA VAL A 62 4.67 -4.60 14.83
C VAL A 62 3.50 -5.51 15.16
N MET A 63 3.78 -6.78 15.46
CA MET A 63 2.81 -7.70 16.04
C MET A 63 3.19 -8.03 17.46
N THR A 64 2.18 -8.31 18.29
CA THR A 64 2.34 -8.69 19.70
C THR A 64 1.72 -10.04 19.93
N PHE A 65 2.50 -10.99 20.43
CA PHE A 65 2.00 -12.27 20.94
C PHE A 65 1.31 -12.09 22.29
N HIS A 66 0.28 -12.90 22.56
CA HIS A 66 -0.43 -12.80 23.83
C HIS A 66 0.35 -13.41 25.01
N HIS A 67 1.31 -14.31 24.72
CA HIS A 67 2.25 -14.91 25.67
C HIS A 67 3.66 -14.89 25.08
N GLU A 68 4.68 -15.09 25.92
CA GLU A 68 6.06 -15.25 25.46
C GLU A 68 6.22 -16.49 24.60
N VAL A 69 7.04 -16.38 23.58
CA VAL A 69 7.33 -17.43 22.61
C VAL A 69 8.85 -17.47 22.40
N ASP A 70 9.40 -18.66 22.25
CA ASP A 70 10.79 -18.85 21.88
C ASP A 70 11.09 -18.25 20.50
N GLU A 71 12.23 -17.55 20.37
CA GLU A 71 12.58 -16.84 19.14
C GLU A 71 12.76 -17.78 17.95
N ASP A 72 13.33 -18.96 18.14
CA ASP A 72 13.54 -19.93 17.06
C ASP A 72 12.21 -20.41 16.51
N LYS A 73 11.23 -20.64 17.38
CA LYS A 73 9.86 -20.98 16.97
C LYS A 73 9.17 -19.86 16.20
N ILE A 74 9.39 -18.60 16.61
CA ILE A 74 8.87 -17.44 15.87
C ILE A 74 9.43 -17.43 14.45
N ARG A 75 10.76 -17.59 14.31
CA ARG A 75 11.44 -17.59 13.01
C ARG A 75 10.99 -18.75 12.11
N GLU A 76 10.81 -19.94 12.68
CA GLU A 76 10.30 -21.11 11.96
C GLU A 76 8.91 -20.85 11.37
N VAL A 77 7.96 -20.37 12.18
CA VAL A 77 6.59 -20.10 11.71
C VAL A 77 6.54 -18.95 10.69
N PHE A 78 7.37 -17.91 10.84
CA PHE A 78 7.47 -16.87 9.81
C PHE A 78 7.95 -17.41 8.46
N ASN A 79 8.87 -18.38 8.47
CA ASN A 79 9.30 -19.06 7.23
C ASN A 79 8.16 -19.88 6.61
N GLU A 80 7.38 -20.61 7.41
CA GLU A 80 6.21 -21.35 6.93
C GLU A 80 5.13 -20.46 6.35
N PHE A 81 4.96 -19.23 6.89
CA PHE A 81 4.01 -18.24 6.41
C PHE A 81 4.54 -17.36 5.26
N THR A 82 5.70 -17.73 4.68
CA THR A 82 6.21 -17.15 3.44
C THR A 82 5.84 -18.04 2.26
N GLY A 83 5.46 -17.46 1.12
CA GLY A 83 4.94 -18.16 -0.03
C GLY A 83 3.40 -18.14 -0.07
N LYS A 84 2.77 -19.23 -0.48
CA LYS A 84 1.32 -19.34 -0.65
C LYS A 84 0.63 -19.58 0.69
N ILE A 85 -0.17 -18.63 1.12
CA ILE A 85 -1.00 -18.72 2.31
C ILE A 85 -2.50 -18.68 1.98
N PHE A 86 -3.32 -19.10 2.92
CA PHE A 86 -4.78 -19.00 2.81
C PHE A 86 -5.32 -18.08 3.88
N GLN A 87 -6.13 -17.11 3.48
CA GLN A 87 -6.73 -16.15 4.41
C GLN A 87 -8.24 -16.06 4.23
N LEU A 88 -8.95 -15.95 5.35
CA LEU A 88 -10.34 -15.57 5.38
C LEU A 88 -10.41 -14.05 5.62
N PRO A 89 -11.03 -13.26 4.71
CA PRO A 89 -11.15 -11.81 4.91
C PRO A 89 -11.77 -11.46 6.26
N PRO A 90 -11.35 -10.35 6.89
CA PRO A 90 -11.95 -9.89 8.16
C PRO A 90 -13.45 -9.65 8.03
N VAL A 91 -14.20 -9.77 9.13
CA VAL A 91 -15.67 -9.60 9.17
C VAL A 91 -16.12 -8.24 8.62
N LYS A 92 -15.33 -7.18 8.87
CA LYS A 92 -15.61 -5.80 8.42
C LYS A 92 -15.00 -5.47 7.05
N SER A 93 -14.62 -6.46 6.24
CA SER A 93 -14.11 -6.20 4.89
C SER A 93 -15.25 -6.00 3.89
N ALA A 94 -15.02 -5.20 2.84
CA ALA A 94 -15.99 -4.95 1.77
C ALA A 94 -16.15 -6.12 0.78
N VAL A 95 -15.38 -7.21 0.94
CA VAL A 95 -15.40 -8.36 0.03
C VAL A 95 -16.10 -9.56 0.67
N LYS A 96 -16.66 -10.44 -0.17
CA LYS A 96 -17.28 -11.69 0.27
C LYS A 96 -16.29 -12.52 1.10
N ARG A 97 -16.76 -13.02 2.25
CA ARG A 97 -15.96 -13.78 3.21
C ARG A 97 -15.81 -15.22 2.77
N GLU A 98 -14.86 -15.46 1.88
CA GLU A 98 -14.45 -16.76 1.37
C GLU A 98 -12.97 -16.97 1.55
N LEU A 99 -12.55 -18.21 1.75
CA LEU A 99 -11.14 -18.55 1.84
C LEU A 99 -10.43 -18.21 0.52
N ARG A 100 -9.38 -17.39 0.60
CA ARG A 100 -8.64 -16.90 -0.56
C ARG A 100 -7.17 -17.24 -0.41
N SER A 101 -6.58 -17.73 -1.49
CA SER A 101 -5.14 -17.85 -1.59
C SER A 101 -4.50 -16.47 -1.77
N ARG A 102 -3.38 -16.24 -1.08
CA ARG A 102 -2.52 -15.04 -1.22
C ARG A 102 -1.07 -15.46 -1.21
N ASN A 103 -0.24 -14.67 -1.87
CA ASN A 103 1.18 -14.92 -1.89
C ASN A 103 1.92 -13.88 -1.02
N VAL A 104 2.71 -14.37 -0.07
CA VAL A 104 3.68 -13.59 0.69
C VAL A 104 5.02 -13.81 0.02
N TYR A 105 5.55 -12.76 -0.61
CA TYR A 105 6.80 -12.84 -1.39
C TYR A 105 8.00 -12.98 -0.47
N TYR A 106 7.97 -12.29 0.64
CA TYR A 106 8.96 -12.35 1.72
C TYR A 106 8.37 -11.84 3.03
N SER A 107 8.92 -12.32 4.12
CA SER A 107 8.68 -11.82 5.46
C SER A 107 9.99 -11.81 6.22
N THR A 108 10.47 -10.64 6.63
CA THR A 108 11.77 -10.44 7.26
C THR A 108 11.60 -9.86 8.65
N ILE A 109 11.99 -10.62 9.67
CA ILE A 109 12.01 -10.14 11.05
C ILE A 109 13.23 -9.24 11.25
N TYR A 110 13.03 -8.04 11.76
CA TYR A 110 14.07 -7.09 12.13
C TYR A 110 14.44 -7.19 13.60
N GLU A 111 13.43 -7.31 14.47
CA GLU A 111 13.61 -7.29 15.91
C GLU A 111 12.56 -8.17 16.58
N ILE A 112 12.96 -8.88 17.64
CA ILE A 112 12.08 -9.55 18.58
C ILE A 112 12.42 -8.98 19.96
N ASN A 113 11.43 -8.39 20.62
CA ASN A 113 11.58 -7.81 21.94
C ASN A 113 10.44 -8.31 22.86
N GLY A 114 10.74 -9.34 23.66
CA GLY A 114 9.74 -10.03 24.46
C GLY A 114 8.64 -10.62 23.59
N ARG A 115 7.43 -10.07 23.70
CA ARG A 115 6.26 -10.51 22.90
C ARG A 115 6.09 -9.75 21.59
N ASP A 116 6.84 -8.69 21.38
CA ASP A 116 6.72 -7.84 20.20
C ASP A 116 7.69 -8.26 19.10
N VAL A 117 7.20 -8.32 17.87
CA VAL A 117 7.98 -8.65 16.69
C VAL A 117 7.81 -7.55 15.65
N LEU A 118 8.93 -6.88 15.32
CA LEU A 118 9.02 -5.95 14.23
C LEU A 118 9.45 -6.69 12.97
N PHE A 119 8.63 -6.62 11.92
CA PHE A 119 8.93 -7.29 10.66
C PHE A 119 8.48 -6.49 9.45
N ARG A 120 9.09 -6.78 8.30
CA ARG A 120 8.68 -6.30 6.98
C ARG A 120 8.05 -7.44 6.21
N ILE A 121 6.97 -7.17 5.49
CA ILE A 121 6.28 -8.16 4.65
C ILE A 121 5.99 -7.57 3.27
N GLY A 122 6.44 -8.27 2.22
CA GLY A 122 6.05 -8.03 0.84
C GLY A 122 5.01 -9.05 0.40
N CYS A 123 3.88 -8.60 -0.12
CA CYS A 123 2.77 -9.51 -0.38
C CYS A 123 1.90 -9.09 -1.59
N GLU A 124 1.13 -10.06 -2.08
CA GLU A 124 0.13 -9.88 -3.11
C GLU A 124 -0.98 -8.91 -2.65
N ALA A 125 -1.55 -8.19 -3.61
CA ALA A 125 -2.72 -7.34 -3.39
C ALA A 125 -3.88 -8.12 -2.74
N GLY A 126 -4.53 -7.49 -1.75
CA GLY A 126 -5.63 -8.11 -1.01
C GLY A 126 -5.19 -9.06 0.10
N THR A 127 -3.89 -9.12 0.43
CA THR A 127 -3.40 -9.75 1.65
C THR A 127 -3.71 -8.87 2.85
N TYR A 128 -4.28 -9.48 3.89
CA TYR A 128 -4.61 -8.80 5.17
C TYR A 128 -3.51 -9.08 6.19
N VAL A 129 -2.65 -8.10 6.45
CA VAL A 129 -1.55 -8.25 7.43
C VAL A 129 -2.09 -8.49 8.85
N ARG A 130 -3.25 -7.90 9.19
CA ARG A 130 -3.94 -8.19 10.45
C ARG A 130 -4.28 -9.68 10.60
N THR A 131 -4.80 -10.29 9.53
CA THR A 131 -5.11 -11.72 9.50
C THR A 131 -3.83 -12.57 9.51
N TYR A 132 -2.76 -12.09 8.86
CA TYR A 132 -1.45 -12.73 8.89
C TYR A 132 -0.91 -12.84 10.32
N CYS A 133 -0.89 -11.74 11.08
CA CYS A 133 -0.47 -11.75 12.48
C CYS A 133 -1.33 -12.70 13.35
N HIS A 134 -2.66 -12.64 13.16
CA HIS A 134 -3.57 -13.53 13.88
C HIS A 134 -3.27 -15.02 13.57
N ASN A 135 -3.12 -15.37 12.30
CA ASN A 135 -2.87 -16.76 11.88
C ASN A 135 -1.52 -17.29 12.39
N ILE A 136 -0.47 -16.47 12.43
CA ILE A 136 0.81 -16.83 13.06
C ILE A 136 0.61 -17.12 14.55
N GLY A 137 -0.12 -16.27 15.26
CA GLY A 137 -0.41 -16.48 16.67
C GLY A 137 -1.19 -17.77 16.93
N GLU A 138 -2.16 -18.10 16.08
CA GLU A 138 -2.92 -19.36 16.15
C GLU A 138 -2.03 -20.58 15.84
N ALA A 139 -1.16 -20.49 14.84
CA ALA A 139 -0.25 -21.58 14.47
C ALA A 139 0.74 -21.93 15.60
N ILE A 140 1.21 -20.91 16.33
CA ILE A 140 2.06 -21.10 17.52
C ILE A 140 1.24 -21.61 18.73
N GLY A 141 -0.07 -21.31 18.77
CA GLY A 141 -0.99 -21.71 19.85
C GLY A 141 -1.08 -20.74 21.03
N VAL A 142 -0.53 -19.52 20.91
CA VAL A 142 -0.58 -18.50 21.97
C VAL A 142 -1.45 -17.29 21.63
N GLY A 143 -1.86 -17.18 20.35
CA GLY A 143 -2.56 -16.01 19.85
C GLY A 143 -1.64 -14.80 19.64
N ALA A 144 -2.01 -13.94 18.67
CA ALA A 144 -1.30 -12.69 18.41
C ALA A 144 -2.23 -11.67 17.76
N HIS A 145 -1.81 -10.40 17.77
CA HIS A 145 -2.50 -9.33 17.05
C HIS A 145 -1.50 -8.35 16.43
N MET A 146 -1.97 -7.65 15.41
CA MET A 146 -1.26 -6.55 14.80
C MET A 146 -1.36 -5.32 15.70
N ALA A 147 -0.24 -4.86 16.27
CA ALA A 147 -0.17 -3.66 17.10
C ALA A 147 -0.08 -2.41 16.26
N GLU A 148 0.89 -2.37 15.31
CA GLU A 148 1.09 -1.24 14.41
C GLU A 148 1.31 -1.73 12.97
N LEU A 149 0.92 -0.89 12.01
CA LEU A 149 1.12 -1.17 10.58
C LEU A 149 1.37 0.13 9.82
N ARG A 150 2.42 0.11 9.00
CA ARG A 150 2.74 1.15 8.02
C ARG A 150 2.93 0.53 6.65
N ARG A 151 2.24 1.04 5.63
CA ARG A 151 2.47 0.61 4.25
C ARG A 151 3.62 1.41 3.67
N THR A 152 4.73 0.73 3.33
CA THR A 152 5.96 1.34 2.82
C THR A 152 6.01 1.35 1.30
N GLN A 153 5.20 0.48 0.62
CA GLN A 153 5.21 0.41 -0.84
C GLN A 153 3.85 -0.03 -1.43
N VAL A 154 3.53 0.55 -2.59
CA VAL A 154 2.44 0.11 -3.50
C VAL A 154 2.98 0.13 -4.92
N GLY A 155 3.24 -1.03 -5.52
CA GLY A 155 3.85 -1.12 -6.86
C GLY A 155 5.19 -0.39 -6.90
N SER A 156 5.30 0.63 -7.74
CA SER A 156 6.50 1.47 -7.89
C SER A 156 6.59 2.64 -6.88
N PHE A 157 5.54 2.91 -6.12
CA PHE A 157 5.53 3.98 -5.14
C PHE A 157 6.05 3.49 -3.80
N THR A 158 7.18 4.05 -3.34
CA THR A 158 7.80 3.74 -2.05
C THR A 158 7.84 4.97 -1.16
N GLU A 159 8.00 4.80 0.14
CA GLU A 159 8.12 5.93 1.06
C GLU A 159 9.42 6.74 0.87
N ASP A 160 10.44 6.15 0.26
CA ASP A 160 11.70 6.84 -0.06
C ASP A 160 11.59 7.74 -1.29
N ASN A 161 10.54 7.56 -2.12
CA ASN A 161 10.35 8.28 -3.37
C ASN A 161 9.22 9.31 -3.26
N HIS A 162 9.53 10.50 -2.72
CA HIS A 162 8.67 11.67 -2.76
C HIS A 162 7.28 11.49 -2.10
N LEU A 163 7.27 11.00 -0.88
CA LEU A 163 6.07 10.90 -0.08
C LEU A 163 5.67 12.30 0.42
N SER A 164 4.53 12.80 -0.06
CA SER A 164 4.00 14.12 0.34
C SER A 164 2.95 13.97 1.44
N THR A 165 2.99 14.85 2.44
CA THR A 165 1.95 14.98 3.44
C THR A 165 0.79 15.84 2.91
N LEU A 166 -0.35 15.86 3.60
CA LEU A 166 -1.45 16.78 3.28
C LEU A 166 -1.01 18.25 3.40
N GLN A 167 -0.11 18.54 4.35
CA GLN A 167 0.42 19.90 4.53
C GLN A 167 1.29 20.30 3.33
N ASP A 168 2.19 19.42 2.87
CA ASP A 168 3.02 19.70 1.69
C ASP A 168 2.17 20.00 0.45
N VAL A 169 1.09 19.25 0.27
CA VAL A 169 0.15 19.48 -0.85
C VAL A 169 -0.60 20.81 -0.70
N THR A 170 -0.98 21.17 0.53
CA THR A 170 -1.68 22.43 0.81
C THR A 170 -0.78 23.62 0.54
N ASP A 171 0.45 23.59 1.04
CA ASP A 171 1.44 24.65 0.86
C ASP A 171 1.83 24.79 -0.61
N ALA A 172 2.07 23.66 -1.30
CA ALA A 172 2.38 23.66 -2.73
C ALA A 172 1.27 24.29 -3.58
N TYR A 173 0.01 24.00 -3.24
CA TYR A 173 -1.14 24.60 -3.95
C TYR A 173 -1.32 26.09 -3.64
N HIS A 174 -1.02 26.51 -2.41
CA HIS A 174 -1.07 27.91 -1.99
C HIS A 174 -0.05 28.75 -2.78
N PHE A 175 1.22 28.34 -2.84
CA PHE A 175 2.26 29.01 -3.66
C PHE A 175 1.87 29.09 -5.14
N TYR A 176 1.32 28.01 -5.69
CA TYR A 176 0.82 28.03 -7.06
C TYR A 176 -0.29 29.07 -7.27
N LYS A 177 -1.21 29.23 -6.32
CA LYS A 177 -2.33 30.15 -6.44
C LYS A 177 -1.94 31.61 -6.27
N GLU A 178 -0.99 31.92 -5.39
CA GLU A 178 -0.59 33.29 -5.09
C GLU A 178 0.49 33.81 -6.04
N ASP A 179 1.50 33.00 -6.31
CA ASP A 179 2.70 33.40 -7.05
C ASP A 179 2.76 32.82 -8.47
N GLY A 180 1.88 31.87 -8.83
CA GLY A 180 1.95 31.13 -10.07
C GLY A 180 3.12 30.10 -10.11
N ASP A 181 3.78 29.83 -8.98
CA ASP A 181 4.91 28.92 -8.90
C ASP A 181 4.44 27.47 -8.81
N GLU A 182 4.62 26.72 -9.90
CA GLU A 182 4.28 25.29 -9.99
C GLU A 182 5.38 24.38 -9.39
N SER A 183 6.52 24.90 -9.00
CA SER A 183 7.71 24.09 -8.64
C SER A 183 7.44 23.13 -7.49
N PHE A 184 6.69 23.55 -6.48
CA PHE A 184 6.32 22.74 -5.33
C PHE A 184 5.25 21.69 -5.69
N LEU A 185 4.27 22.04 -6.52
CA LEU A 185 3.28 21.07 -7.02
C LEU A 185 3.94 19.98 -7.86
N ARG A 186 4.89 20.34 -8.71
CA ARG A 186 5.63 19.37 -9.54
C ARG A 186 6.52 18.43 -8.72
N LYS A 187 6.90 18.81 -7.50
CA LYS A 187 7.58 17.93 -6.54
C LYS A 187 6.60 17.00 -5.81
N ALA A 188 5.39 17.47 -5.52
CA ALA A 188 4.39 16.73 -4.77
C ALA A 188 3.55 15.79 -5.64
N ILE A 189 3.43 16.07 -6.95
CA ILE A 189 2.58 15.33 -7.90
C ILE A 189 3.47 14.62 -8.92
N MET A 190 3.29 13.29 -9.03
CA MET A 190 4.02 12.46 -9.98
C MET A 190 3.24 12.28 -11.29
N PRO A 191 3.91 12.05 -12.43
CA PRO A 191 3.26 11.66 -13.68
C PRO A 191 2.44 10.38 -13.52
N MET A 192 1.30 10.30 -14.20
CA MET A 192 0.38 9.15 -14.14
C MET A 192 1.05 7.84 -14.57
N GLU A 193 1.97 7.90 -15.51
CA GLU A 193 2.73 6.77 -16.06
C GLU A 193 3.51 6.01 -15.00
N ARG A 194 3.90 6.68 -13.91
CA ARG A 194 4.56 6.04 -12.75
C ARG A 194 3.72 4.91 -12.14
N ALA A 195 2.40 4.95 -12.30
CA ALA A 195 1.53 3.88 -11.84
C ALA A 195 1.77 2.54 -12.55
N ALA A 196 2.37 2.56 -13.73
CA ALA A 196 2.71 1.38 -14.53
C ALA A 196 4.17 0.93 -14.39
N ASP A 197 5.04 1.66 -13.69
CA ASP A 197 6.49 1.38 -13.63
C ASP A 197 6.85 0.02 -13.04
N TYR A 198 5.97 -0.59 -12.24
CA TYR A 198 6.17 -1.93 -11.69
C TYR A 198 5.85 -3.06 -12.68
N LEU A 199 5.22 -2.74 -13.84
CA LEU A 199 4.86 -3.71 -14.87
C LEU A 199 6.02 -3.96 -15.83
N PRO A 200 6.10 -5.15 -16.45
CA PRO A 200 7.03 -5.40 -17.53
C PRO A 200 6.83 -4.42 -18.69
N LYS A 201 7.93 -3.90 -19.23
CA LYS A 201 7.93 -2.94 -20.36
C LYS A 201 8.26 -3.65 -21.67
N VAL A 202 7.47 -3.36 -22.69
CA VAL A 202 7.73 -3.79 -24.06
C VAL A 202 8.04 -2.55 -24.90
N VAL A 203 9.21 -2.52 -25.53
CA VAL A 203 9.59 -1.46 -26.47
C VAL A 203 9.20 -1.90 -27.88
N ILE A 204 8.39 -1.11 -28.54
CA ILE A 204 7.92 -1.36 -29.89
C ILE A 204 8.66 -0.47 -30.89
N LYS A 205 8.71 -0.89 -32.16
CA LYS A 205 9.23 -0.06 -33.24
C LYS A 205 8.24 1.06 -33.59
N ASP A 206 8.75 2.22 -34.01
CA ASP A 206 7.90 3.36 -34.37
C ASP A 206 6.86 3.01 -35.44
N SER A 207 7.20 2.10 -36.37
CA SER A 207 6.27 1.61 -37.42
C SER A 207 5.07 0.82 -36.87
N ALA A 208 5.12 0.35 -35.62
CA ALA A 208 4.03 -0.40 -35.01
C ALA A 208 3.13 0.49 -34.12
N VAL A 209 3.53 1.73 -33.83
CA VAL A 209 2.83 2.61 -32.88
C VAL A 209 1.40 2.85 -33.30
N ASP A 210 1.18 3.26 -34.56
CA ASP A 210 -0.16 3.57 -35.07
C ASP A 210 -1.10 2.36 -35.00
N ALA A 211 -0.64 1.20 -35.44
CA ALA A 211 -1.43 -0.03 -35.41
C ALA A 211 -1.82 -0.42 -33.96
N ILE A 212 -0.87 -0.34 -33.00
CA ILE A 212 -1.14 -0.67 -31.60
C ILE A 212 -2.09 0.34 -30.96
N CYS A 213 -1.93 1.63 -31.24
CA CYS A 213 -2.85 2.67 -30.75
C CYS A 213 -4.29 2.48 -31.23
N HIS A 214 -4.48 1.81 -32.38
CA HIS A 214 -5.78 1.44 -32.93
C HIS A 214 -6.22 0.01 -32.58
N GLY A 215 -5.54 -0.67 -31.64
CA GLY A 215 -5.96 -1.94 -31.09
C GLY A 215 -5.50 -3.17 -31.90
N ALA A 216 -4.45 -3.07 -32.70
CA ALA A 216 -3.83 -4.23 -33.32
C ALA A 216 -3.13 -5.10 -32.26
N ASN A 217 -3.27 -6.43 -32.39
CA ASN A 217 -2.63 -7.44 -31.52
C ASN A 217 -1.22 -7.78 -32.03
#